data_b39b820ee2116070d4d0ca53f5fbd0fb
#
_entry.id   b39b820ee2116070d4d0ca53f5fbd0fb
#
_cell.length_a   1.000
_cell.length_b   1.000
_cell.length_c   1.000
_cell.angle_alpha   90.00
_cell.angle_beta   90.00
_cell.angle_gamma   90.00
#
_symmetry.space_group_name_H-M   'P 1'
#
loop_
_entity.id
_entity.type
_entity.pdbx_description
1 polymer ?
#
loop_
_entity_poly.entity_id
_entity_poly.type
_entity_poly.pdbx_seq_one_letter_code
_entity_poly.pdbx_strand_id
1 'polypeptide(L)'
;MATVLAGPGQALDASLPTIYREFRLLRDETGVMRSVATSMKLAAHEGNTKYISNYGRVTAYNVSDGADIAQAQNLADTATGYSPTEVAVQVILGGRTMRRVADPDLLGRTGRILNNAYDLKEDTDGTTQLQSFTGTTMGAAGVVISPGHISGAGARVMIGNSRANPEPPNGDIFAVIHPLAAHVLAGRLVPYTDVPTGTTAFGANNGAHGGVTVGPGRSGGMSDDIIRRGYKALGTIGSVIVKTDANLAVDANDDFTGAVFAKEGLIYVSEEEPRLDPDSSDKSMRGAVELNVWGSYVWGNYRASAYGNPVTFDASLPTS
;
A
#
# COMPACT_ATOMS: atom_id res chain seq x y z
N MET A 1 49.52 18.89 -28.76
CA MET A 1 48.73 18.89 -27.49
C MET A 1 47.29 18.65 -27.83
N ALA A 2 46.82 17.46 -27.60
CA ALA A 2 45.39 17.16 -27.77
C ALA A 2 44.68 17.79 -26.57
N THR A 3 43.93 18.86 -26.80
CA THR A 3 42.97 19.35 -25.83
C THR A 3 41.90 18.29 -25.73
N VAL A 4 41.96 17.49 -24.69
CA VAL A 4 40.82 16.67 -24.27
C VAL A 4 39.75 17.67 -23.86
N LEU A 5 38.84 17.97 -24.75
CA LEU A 5 37.59 18.59 -24.37
C LEU A 5 36.91 17.59 -23.42
N ALA A 6 36.93 17.91 -22.14
CA ALA A 6 36.03 17.24 -21.22
C ALA A 6 34.61 17.45 -21.76
N GLY A 7 34.10 16.47 -22.45
CA GLY A 7 32.72 16.49 -22.93
C GLY A 7 31.79 16.55 -21.74
N PRO A 8 30.57 17.06 -21.91
CA PRO A 8 29.57 17.12 -20.83
C PRO A 8 29.33 15.75 -20.19
N GLY A 9 29.63 14.65 -20.87
CA GLY A 9 29.58 13.30 -20.31
C GLY A 9 30.58 13.02 -19.20
N GLN A 10 31.83 13.56 -19.28
CA GLN A 10 32.84 13.28 -18.23
C GLN A 10 32.53 14.00 -16.92
N ALA A 11 31.96 15.20 -16.96
CA ALA A 11 31.53 15.90 -15.75
C ALA A 11 30.31 15.21 -15.12
N LEU A 12 29.45 14.61 -15.94
CA LEU A 12 28.32 13.84 -15.50
C LEU A 12 28.77 12.52 -14.85
N ASP A 13 29.73 11.81 -15.45
CA ASP A 13 30.27 10.56 -14.91
C ASP A 13 30.84 10.74 -13.50
N ALA A 14 31.46 11.90 -13.21
CA ALA A 14 31.96 12.21 -11.89
C ALA A 14 30.83 12.51 -10.86
N SER A 15 29.68 13.01 -11.32
CA SER A 15 28.51 13.34 -10.48
C SER A 15 27.52 12.20 -10.37
N LEU A 16 27.54 11.22 -11.27
CA LEU A 16 26.66 10.05 -11.26
C LEU A 16 26.61 9.31 -9.92
N PRO A 17 27.74 9.03 -9.25
CA PRO A 17 27.70 8.35 -7.94
C PRO A 17 26.92 9.15 -6.89
N THR A 18 26.98 10.49 -6.95
CA THR A 18 26.23 11.37 -6.04
C THR A 18 24.75 11.32 -6.35
N ILE A 19 24.36 11.40 -7.62
CA ILE A 19 22.97 11.31 -8.06
C ILE A 19 22.39 9.94 -7.67
N TYR A 20 23.12 8.85 -7.93
CA TYR A 20 22.70 7.51 -7.54
C TYR A 20 22.54 7.36 -6.03
N ARG A 21 23.42 7.96 -5.25
CA ARG A 21 23.34 7.93 -3.79
C ARG A 21 22.11 8.67 -3.30
N GLU A 22 21.85 9.85 -3.80
CA GLU A 22 20.69 10.66 -3.46
C GLU A 22 19.39 10.00 -3.92
N PHE A 23 19.36 9.44 -5.13
CA PHE A 23 18.23 8.68 -5.63
C PHE A 23 17.84 7.50 -4.71
N ARG A 24 18.79 6.82 -4.10
CA ARG A 24 18.54 5.68 -3.21
C ARG A 24 18.21 6.06 -1.76
N LEU A 25 18.76 7.16 -1.27
CA LEU A 25 18.75 7.50 0.17
C LEU A 25 17.57 8.39 0.57
N LEU A 26 16.97 9.12 -0.35
CA LEU A 26 15.96 10.12 -0.02
C LEU A 26 14.62 9.79 -0.67
N ARG A 27 13.89 8.94 0.03
CA ARG A 27 12.46 8.81 -0.12
C ARG A 27 11.79 9.83 0.78
N ASP A 28 11.24 10.90 0.21
CA ASP A 28 10.42 11.85 0.96
C ASP A 28 9.04 11.27 1.28
N GLU A 29 8.52 10.41 0.39
CA GLU A 29 7.33 9.62 0.62
C GLU A 29 7.65 8.13 0.60
N THR A 30 7.28 7.47 1.67
CA THR A 30 7.36 6.00 1.73
C THR A 30 6.04 5.46 1.23
N GLY A 31 6.02 4.95 0.01
CA GLY A 31 4.84 4.29 -0.53
C GLY A 31 4.34 3.20 0.42
N VAL A 32 3.06 3.23 0.73
CA VAL A 32 2.44 2.29 1.69
C VAL A 32 2.11 0.98 0.98
N MET A 33 1.70 1.06 -0.29
CA MET A 33 1.14 -0.06 -1.03
C MET A 33 2.09 -1.24 -1.16
N ARG A 34 3.37 -0.99 -1.46
CA ARG A 34 4.38 -2.04 -1.56
C ARG A 34 4.61 -2.79 -0.25
N SER A 35 4.39 -2.15 0.89
CA SER A 35 4.56 -2.76 2.22
C SER A 35 3.44 -3.72 2.59
N VAL A 36 2.25 -3.53 2.03
CA VAL A 36 1.04 -4.31 2.33
C VAL A 36 0.71 -5.37 1.27
N ALA A 37 1.43 -5.37 0.15
CA ALA A 37 1.28 -6.33 -0.94
C ALA A 37 2.23 -7.51 -0.83
N THR A 38 1.91 -8.58 -1.54
CA THR A 38 2.83 -9.69 -1.79
C THR A 38 3.69 -9.34 -3.00
N SER A 39 4.97 -9.06 -2.75
CA SER A 39 5.93 -8.73 -3.81
C SER A 39 6.52 -9.99 -4.43
N MET A 40 6.51 -10.05 -5.74
CA MET A 40 7.11 -11.11 -6.55
C MET A 40 8.02 -10.49 -7.60
N LYS A 41 9.02 -11.24 -8.03
CA LYS A 41 9.91 -10.83 -9.12
C LYS A 41 9.72 -11.73 -10.32
N LEU A 42 9.65 -11.14 -11.51
CA LEU A 42 9.76 -11.85 -12.77
C LEU A 42 11.25 -12.01 -13.09
N ALA A 43 11.73 -13.25 -13.11
CA ALA A 43 13.13 -13.50 -13.40
C ALA A 43 13.40 -13.39 -14.91
N ALA A 44 14.65 -13.06 -15.28
CA ALA A 44 15.07 -13.08 -16.66
C ALA A 44 14.83 -14.47 -17.26
N HIS A 45 14.30 -14.51 -18.48
CA HIS A 45 13.94 -15.74 -19.22
C HIS A 45 12.69 -16.49 -18.74
N GLU A 46 11.90 -15.93 -17.81
CA GLU A 46 10.58 -16.49 -17.43
C GLU A 46 9.44 -16.09 -18.38
N GLY A 47 9.71 -15.31 -19.42
CA GLY A 47 8.71 -14.74 -20.33
C GLY A 47 8.19 -13.40 -19.83
N ASN A 48 7.13 -12.87 -20.46
CA ASN A 48 6.60 -11.53 -20.17
C ASN A 48 5.50 -11.53 -19.11
N THR A 49 5.12 -12.68 -18.59
CA THR A 49 3.96 -12.80 -17.70
C THR A 49 4.27 -13.75 -16.55
N LYS A 50 4.06 -13.27 -15.33
CA LYS A 50 4.11 -14.11 -14.14
C LYS A 50 2.75 -14.75 -13.90
N TYR A 51 2.68 -16.07 -13.91
CA TYR A 51 1.45 -16.81 -13.63
C TYR A 51 1.40 -17.27 -12.18
N ILE A 52 0.24 -17.06 -11.56
CA ILE A 52 -0.04 -17.57 -10.22
C ILE A 52 -1.20 -18.56 -10.34
N SER A 53 -0.91 -19.83 -10.03
CA SER A 53 -1.91 -20.90 -10.08
C SER A 53 -2.81 -20.86 -8.85
N ASN A 54 -4.10 -21.01 -9.11
CA ASN A 54 -5.11 -21.15 -8.09
C ASN A 54 -5.74 -22.54 -8.19
N TYR A 55 -5.43 -23.40 -7.24
CA TYR A 55 -5.97 -24.74 -7.17
C TYR A 55 -7.33 -24.76 -6.48
N GLY A 56 -8.28 -25.46 -7.10
CA GLY A 56 -9.56 -25.72 -6.49
C GLY A 56 -9.47 -26.60 -5.24
N ARG A 57 -10.44 -26.47 -4.37
CA ARG A 57 -10.53 -27.30 -3.17
C ARG A 57 -11.08 -28.70 -3.50
N VAL A 58 -10.57 -29.67 -2.80
CA VAL A 58 -11.12 -31.04 -2.77
C VAL A 58 -11.76 -31.30 -1.41
N THR A 59 -12.85 -32.07 -1.40
CA THR A 59 -13.60 -32.38 -0.18
C THR A 59 -13.27 -33.80 0.27
N ALA A 60 -12.94 -33.95 1.55
CA ALA A 60 -12.77 -35.27 2.13
C ALA A 60 -14.12 -35.88 2.50
N TYR A 61 -14.29 -37.16 2.26
CA TYR A 61 -15.50 -37.93 2.60
C TYR A 61 -15.16 -39.03 3.59
N ASN A 62 -16.12 -39.32 4.47
CA ASN A 62 -16.03 -40.47 5.33
C ASN A 62 -16.28 -41.74 4.51
N VAL A 63 -15.37 -42.70 4.58
CA VAL A 63 -15.49 -44.00 3.91
C VAL A 63 -15.69 -45.04 4.99
N SER A 64 -16.73 -45.87 4.84
CA SER A 64 -16.95 -47.03 5.74
C SER A 64 -15.90 -48.10 5.49
N ASP A 65 -15.59 -48.86 6.53
CA ASP A 65 -14.63 -49.97 6.43
C ASP A 65 -15.06 -50.97 5.33
N GLY A 66 -14.12 -51.24 4.41
CA GLY A 66 -14.38 -52.13 3.27
C GLY A 66 -15.15 -51.52 2.09
N ALA A 67 -15.45 -50.22 2.11
CA ALA A 67 -16.10 -49.53 0.99
C ALA A 67 -15.07 -48.89 0.04
N ASP A 68 -15.32 -48.96 -1.26
CA ASP A 68 -14.52 -48.27 -2.28
C ASP A 68 -14.78 -46.77 -2.28
N ILE A 69 -13.75 -45.98 -2.62
CA ILE A 69 -13.89 -44.53 -2.81
C ILE A 69 -14.56 -44.29 -4.16
N ALA A 70 -15.88 -44.13 -4.15
CA ALA A 70 -16.66 -43.95 -5.36
C ALA A 70 -16.68 -42.51 -5.92
N GLN A 71 -16.11 -41.55 -5.18
CA GLN A 71 -16.18 -40.11 -5.54
C GLN A 71 -14.78 -39.59 -5.87
N ALA A 72 -14.36 -39.80 -7.10
CA ALA A 72 -13.17 -39.12 -7.63
C ALA A 72 -13.47 -37.64 -7.88
N GLN A 73 -12.60 -36.75 -7.41
CA GLN A 73 -12.69 -35.31 -7.63
C GLN A 73 -11.57 -34.86 -8.56
N ASN A 74 -11.91 -34.01 -9.53
CA ASN A 74 -10.90 -33.38 -10.36
C ASN A 74 -10.35 -32.14 -9.65
N LEU A 75 -9.04 -32.01 -9.62
CA LEU A 75 -8.39 -30.80 -9.17
C LEU A 75 -8.48 -29.76 -10.31
N ALA A 76 -9.34 -28.74 -10.10
CA ALA A 76 -9.39 -27.63 -11.04
C ALA A 76 -8.21 -26.68 -10.77
N ASP A 77 -7.49 -26.32 -11.81
CA ASP A 77 -6.42 -25.32 -11.79
C ASP A 77 -6.82 -24.13 -12.67
N THR A 78 -6.69 -22.93 -12.12
CA THR A 78 -6.84 -21.69 -12.86
C THR A 78 -5.62 -20.83 -12.61
N ALA A 79 -5.02 -20.28 -13.66
CA ALA A 79 -3.86 -19.42 -13.56
C ALA A 79 -4.25 -17.97 -13.86
N THR A 80 -3.82 -17.06 -13.01
CA THR A 80 -3.92 -15.61 -13.25
C THR A 80 -2.55 -15.09 -13.66
N GLY A 81 -2.47 -14.42 -14.82
CA GLY A 81 -1.23 -13.86 -15.35
C GLY A 81 -1.09 -12.37 -15.03
N TYR A 82 0.10 -11.96 -14.66
CA TYR A 82 0.48 -10.56 -14.39
C TYR A 82 1.65 -10.21 -15.31
N SER A 83 1.45 -9.22 -16.20
CA SER A 83 2.46 -8.78 -17.17
C SER A 83 2.95 -7.39 -16.78
N PRO A 84 4.20 -7.25 -16.30
CA PRO A 84 4.79 -5.96 -16.00
C PRO A 84 4.79 -5.04 -17.20
N THR A 85 4.64 -3.75 -16.95
CA THR A 85 4.72 -2.68 -17.94
C THR A 85 5.82 -1.71 -17.55
N GLU A 86 6.49 -1.14 -18.55
CA GLU A 86 7.53 -0.15 -18.32
C GLU A 86 6.92 1.17 -17.87
N VAL A 87 7.51 1.75 -16.83
CA VAL A 87 7.19 3.07 -16.32
C VAL A 87 8.46 3.90 -16.34
N ALA A 88 8.40 5.08 -16.92
CA ALA A 88 9.55 5.96 -17.04
C ALA A 88 9.20 7.39 -16.61
N VAL A 89 10.20 8.05 -16.03
CA VAL A 89 10.17 9.48 -15.71
C VAL A 89 11.42 10.13 -16.29
N GLN A 90 11.26 11.22 -17.03
CA GLN A 90 12.36 11.92 -17.67
C GLN A 90 12.43 13.37 -17.24
N VAL A 91 13.62 13.86 -16.99
CA VAL A 91 13.91 15.30 -16.78
C VAL A 91 15.10 15.71 -17.64
N ILE A 92 14.92 16.78 -18.40
CA ILE A 92 15.96 17.37 -19.24
C ILE A 92 16.51 18.61 -18.58
N LEU A 93 17.79 18.62 -18.27
CA LEU A 93 18.52 19.77 -17.73
C LEU A 93 19.29 20.45 -18.85
N GLY A 94 18.84 21.61 -19.29
CA GLY A 94 19.50 22.42 -20.32
C GLY A 94 20.87 22.90 -19.87
N GLY A 95 21.86 22.84 -20.74
CA GLY A 95 23.24 23.26 -20.43
C GLY A 95 23.38 24.73 -20.03
N ARG A 96 22.44 25.59 -20.46
CA ARG A 96 22.37 27.00 -20.00
C ARG A 96 21.88 27.06 -18.54
N THR A 97 20.92 26.26 -18.18
CA THR A 97 20.38 26.16 -16.80
C THR A 97 21.49 25.67 -15.86
N MET A 98 22.15 24.59 -16.21
CA MET A 98 23.25 24.03 -15.40
C MET A 98 24.39 25.01 -15.14
N ARG A 99 24.71 25.89 -16.11
CA ARG A 99 25.77 26.91 -15.96
C ARG A 99 25.36 28.15 -15.18
N ARG A 100 24.06 28.42 -15.06
CA ARG A 100 23.53 29.67 -14.45
C ARG A 100 22.90 29.47 -13.09
N VAL A 101 22.56 28.23 -12.76
CA VAL A 101 22.00 27.91 -11.44
C VAL A 101 23.12 27.97 -10.42
N ALA A 102 22.88 28.77 -9.38
CA ALA A 102 23.81 28.92 -8.25
C ALA A 102 23.78 27.74 -7.26
N ASP A 103 22.97 26.73 -7.54
CA ASP A 103 22.82 25.57 -6.66
C ASP A 103 23.83 24.45 -7.06
N PRO A 104 24.83 24.19 -6.21
CA PRO A 104 25.82 23.16 -6.48
C PRO A 104 25.23 21.75 -6.42
N ASP A 105 24.04 21.56 -5.82
CA ASP A 105 23.38 20.26 -5.62
C ASP A 105 22.18 20.01 -6.56
N LEU A 106 22.13 20.77 -7.68
CA LEU A 106 21.02 20.66 -8.63
C LEU A 106 20.78 19.22 -9.11
N LEU A 107 21.85 18.49 -9.40
CA LEU A 107 21.75 17.10 -9.88
C LEU A 107 21.24 16.16 -8.79
N GLY A 108 21.69 16.31 -7.56
CA GLY A 108 21.18 15.52 -6.44
C GLY A 108 19.69 15.78 -6.19
N ARG A 109 19.26 17.03 -6.20
CA ARG A 109 17.83 17.38 -6.06
C ARG A 109 16.99 16.85 -7.20
N THR A 110 17.50 16.89 -8.43
CA THR A 110 16.79 16.32 -9.57
C THR A 110 16.62 14.80 -9.41
N GLY A 111 17.66 14.10 -8.94
CA GLY A 111 17.57 12.67 -8.65
C GLY A 111 16.48 12.35 -7.61
N ARG A 112 16.35 13.16 -6.56
CA ARG A 112 15.27 13.00 -5.54
C ARG A 112 13.89 13.20 -6.15
N ILE A 113 13.71 14.26 -6.94
CA ILE A 113 12.42 14.57 -7.60
C ILE A 113 12.00 13.40 -8.50
N LEU A 114 12.94 12.85 -9.27
CA LEU A 114 12.68 11.71 -10.14
C LEU A 114 12.27 10.46 -9.35
N ASN A 115 12.99 10.17 -8.26
CA ASN A 115 12.63 9.03 -7.41
C ASN A 115 11.26 9.21 -6.78
N ASN A 116 10.97 10.39 -6.23
CA ASN A 116 9.67 10.66 -5.62
C ASN A 116 8.53 10.57 -6.65
N ALA A 117 8.76 11.04 -7.88
CA ALA A 117 7.77 10.93 -8.95
C ALA A 117 7.49 9.47 -9.33
N TYR A 118 8.53 8.64 -9.36
CA TYR A 118 8.38 7.21 -9.64
C TYR A 118 7.65 6.49 -8.49
N ASP A 119 8.06 6.73 -7.25
CA ASP A 119 7.45 6.13 -6.06
C ASP A 119 5.98 6.56 -5.92
N LEU A 120 5.66 7.83 -6.20
CA LEU A 120 4.29 8.33 -6.22
C LEU A 120 3.43 7.63 -7.27
N LYS A 121 3.98 7.41 -8.47
CA LYS A 121 3.28 6.67 -9.54
C LYS A 121 3.03 5.22 -9.13
N GLU A 122 4.04 4.54 -8.59
CA GLU A 122 3.93 3.16 -8.10
C GLU A 122 2.84 3.03 -7.03
N ASP A 123 2.82 3.95 -6.07
CA ASP A 123 1.87 3.95 -4.97
C ASP A 123 0.43 4.29 -5.45
N THR A 124 0.30 5.27 -6.35
CA THR A 124 -0.99 5.64 -6.95
C THR A 124 -1.60 4.49 -7.78
N ASP A 125 -0.78 3.76 -8.54
CA ASP A 125 -1.25 2.58 -9.27
C ASP A 125 -1.70 1.48 -8.29
N GLY A 126 -0.98 1.29 -7.19
CA GLY A 126 -1.36 0.39 -6.12
C GLY A 126 -2.70 0.77 -5.46
N THR A 127 -2.89 2.05 -5.14
CA THR A 127 -4.17 2.53 -4.56
C THR A 127 -5.33 2.38 -5.54
N THR A 128 -5.10 2.61 -6.83
CA THR A 128 -6.11 2.37 -7.88
C THR A 128 -6.51 0.89 -7.93
N GLN A 129 -5.56 -0.02 -7.73
CA GLN A 129 -5.84 -1.45 -7.71
C GLN A 129 -6.74 -1.88 -6.54
N LEU A 130 -6.77 -1.14 -5.42
CA LEU A 130 -7.68 -1.42 -4.30
C LEU A 130 -9.15 -1.34 -4.69
N GLN A 131 -9.50 -0.47 -5.64
CA GLN A 131 -10.87 -0.31 -6.13
C GLN A 131 -11.33 -1.49 -6.98
N SER A 132 -10.41 -2.30 -7.49
CA SER A 132 -10.72 -3.46 -8.32
C SER A 132 -11.02 -4.74 -7.53
N PHE A 133 -10.97 -4.70 -6.19
CA PHE A 133 -11.51 -5.77 -5.38
C PHE A 133 -13.03 -5.89 -5.58
N THR A 134 -13.51 -7.13 -5.70
CA THR A 134 -14.91 -7.44 -5.99
C THR A 134 -15.65 -8.12 -4.82
N GLY A 135 -15.05 -8.08 -3.64
CA GLY A 135 -15.71 -8.51 -2.40
C GLY A 135 -16.86 -7.59 -2.02
N THR A 136 -17.46 -7.85 -0.87
CA THR A 136 -18.59 -7.02 -0.42
C THR A 136 -18.10 -5.64 0.02
N THR A 137 -18.57 -4.58 -0.64
CA THR A 137 -18.30 -3.20 -0.22
C THR A 137 -18.83 -2.95 1.18
N MET A 138 -18.01 -2.34 2.03
CA MET A 138 -18.38 -1.91 3.37
C MET A 138 -18.41 -0.38 3.43
N GLY A 139 -19.46 0.15 4.03
CA GLY A 139 -19.74 1.58 4.03
C GLY A 139 -20.49 2.04 2.79
N ALA A 140 -20.60 3.33 2.61
CA ALA A 140 -21.19 4.02 1.46
C ALA A 140 -20.72 5.47 1.47
N ALA A 141 -20.92 6.18 0.38
CA ALA A 141 -20.69 7.62 0.25
C ALA A 141 -21.38 8.40 1.37
N GLY A 142 -20.71 9.37 1.96
CA GLY A 142 -21.19 10.18 3.07
C GLY A 142 -21.28 9.44 4.42
N VAL A 143 -20.88 8.18 4.49
CA VAL A 143 -20.87 7.43 5.76
C VAL A 143 -19.54 7.62 6.48
N VAL A 144 -19.63 8.00 7.75
CA VAL A 144 -18.46 8.16 8.60
C VAL A 144 -17.92 6.81 9.06
N ILE A 145 -16.64 6.59 8.85
CA ILE A 145 -15.96 5.35 9.21
C ILE A 145 -16.07 5.03 10.71
N SER A 146 -16.17 3.75 11.04
CA SER A 146 -16.15 3.25 12.42
C SER A 146 -15.27 2.02 12.57
N PRO A 147 -14.76 1.71 13.79
CA PRO A 147 -13.99 0.50 14.05
C PRO A 147 -14.76 -0.78 13.67
N GLY A 148 -16.09 -0.77 13.83
CA GLY A 148 -16.96 -1.88 13.46
C GLY A 148 -16.97 -2.18 11.95
N HIS A 149 -16.85 -1.16 11.10
CA HIS A 149 -16.76 -1.36 9.66
C HIS A 149 -15.46 -2.07 9.28
N ILE A 150 -14.33 -1.62 9.83
CA ILE A 150 -13.02 -2.23 9.55
C ILE A 150 -12.95 -3.66 10.07
N SER A 151 -13.34 -3.89 11.32
CA SER A 151 -13.34 -5.24 11.89
C SER A 151 -14.32 -6.18 11.18
N GLY A 152 -15.48 -5.66 10.77
CA GLY A 152 -16.49 -6.42 9.99
C GLY A 152 -15.98 -6.80 8.60
N ALA A 153 -15.31 -5.87 7.90
CA ALA A 153 -14.66 -6.17 6.63
C ALA A 153 -13.55 -7.23 6.80
N GLY A 154 -12.73 -7.08 7.85
CA GLY A 154 -11.68 -8.06 8.18
C GLY A 154 -12.23 -9.46 8.47
N ALA A 155 -13.31 -9.55 9.25
CA ALA A 155 -13.97 -10.83 9.53
C ALA A 155 -14.49 -11.51 8.25
N ARG A 156 -14.97 -10.73 7.28
CA ARG A 156 -15.39 -11.26 5.97
C ARG A 156 -14.21 -11.78 5.17
N VAL A 157 -13.10 -11.04 5.12
CA VAL A 157 -11.87 -11.50 4.46
C VAL A 157 -11.36 -12.79 5.11
N MET A 158 -11.42 -12.92 6.45
CA MET A 158 -11.00 -14.12 7.16
C MET A 158 -11.76 -15.39 6.74
N ILE A 159 -12.99 -15.25 6.29
CA ILE A 159 -13.78 -16.39 5.77
C ILE A 159 -13.78 -16.46 4.25
N GLY A 160 -12.95 -15.65 3.56
CA GLY A 160 -12.92 -15.56 2.10
C GLY A 160 -14.25 -15.07 1.52
N ASN A 161 -14.95 -14.17 2.20
CA ASN A 161 -16.27 -13.62 1.81
C ASN A 161 -17.38 -14.66 1.59
N SER A 162 -17.15 -15.92 1.95
CA SER A 162 -18.12 -17.00 1.77
C SER A 162 -18.37 -17.75 3.08
N ARG A 163 -19.62 -17.84 3.49
CA ARG A 163 -20.02 -18.65 4.65
C ARG A 163 -20.15 -20.13 4.31
N ALA A 164 -20.57 -20.41 3.08
CA ALA A 164 -20.82 -21.78 2.64
C ALA A 164 -19.51 -22.52 2.34
N ASN A 165 -18.56 -21.81 1.73
CA ASN A 165 -17.25 -22.37 1.38
C ASN A 165 -16.18 -21.40 1.87
N PRO A 166 -15.82 -21.40 3.16
CA PRO A 166 -14.82 -20.49 3.70
C PRO A 166 -13.44 -20.80 3.13
N GLU A 167 -12.79 -19.77 2.63
CA GLU A 167 -11.40 -19.83 2.11
C GLU A 167 -10.54 -18.81 2.88
N PRO A 168 -10.12 -19.13 4.10
CA PRO A 168 -9.33 -18.21 4.91
C PRO A 168 -7.97 -17.95 4.25
N PRO A 169 -7.52 -16.67 4.20
CA PRO A 169 -6.16 -16.36 3.80
C PRO A 169 -5.16 -16.80 4.86
N ASN A 170 -3.91 -17.05 4.46
CA ASN A 170 -2.83 -17.43 5.39
C ASN A 170 -2.04 -16.23 5.91
N GLY A 171 -2.22 -15.04 5.33
CA GLY A 171 -1.46 -13.84 5.63
C GLY A 171 -2.18 -12.86 6.54
N ASP A 172 -1.46 -11.80 6.90
CA ASP A 172 -2.01 -10.67 7.62
C ASP A 172 -3.09 -9.96 6.80
N ILE A 173 -4.06 -9.36 7.51
CA ILE A 173 -5.11 -8.56 6.89
C ILE A 173 -4.78 -7.10 7.10
N PHE A 174 -4.78 -6.34 6.03
CA PHE A 174 -4.52 -4.91 6.00
C PHE A 174 -5.78 -4.12 5.64
N ALA A 175 -5.88 -2.93 6.20
CA ALA A 175 -6.80 -1.89 5.76
C ALA A 175 -5.97 -0.70 5.30
N VAL A 176 -6.23 -0.22 4.09
CA VAL A 176 -5.64 1.02 3.59
C VAL A 176 -6.74 2.05 3.46
N ILE A 177 -6.63 3.14 4.22
CA ILE A 177 -7.62 4.20 4.34
C ILE A 177 -6.99 5.59 4.19
N HIS A 178 -7.79 6.57 3.80
CA HIS A 178 -7.34 7.94 3.68
C HIS A 178 -7.02 8.56 5.08
N PRO A 179 -5.98 9.42 5.22
CA PRO A 179 -5.60 10.00 6.50
C PRO A 179 -6.72 10.78 7.19
N LEU A 180 -7.59 11.47 6.44
CA LEU A 180 -8.73 12.19 7.01
C LEU A 180 -9.72 11.25 7.69
N ALA A 181 -10.06 10.13 7.04
CA ALA A 181 -10.89 9.09 7.66
C ALA A 181 -10.19 8.42 8.85
N ALA A 182 -8.87 8.27 8.79
CA ALA A 182 -8.07 7.76 9.89
C ALA A 182 -8.14 8.67 11.12
N HIS A 183 -8.15 9.99 10.93
CA HIS A 183 -8.33 10.96 12.02
C HIS A 183 -9.66 10.75 12.73
N VAL A 184 -10.76 10.62 11.98
CA VAL A 184 -12.09 10.36 12.54
C VAL A 184 -12.14 9.02 13.26
N LEU A 185 -11.53 7.99 12.67
CA LEU A 185 -11.43 6.66 13.26
C LEU A 185 -10.65 6.70 14.58
N ALA A 186 -9.53 7.42 14.64
CA ALA A 186 -8.75 7.61 15.86
C ALA A 186 -9.56 8.29 16.96
N GLY A 187 -10.34 9.32 16.65
CA GLY A 187 -11.22 9.99 17.59
C GLY A 187 -12.29 9.07 18.20
N ARG A 188 -12.73 8.05 17.44
CA ARG A 188 -13.70 7.04 17.93
C ARG A 188 -13.05 5.89 18.71
N LEU A 189 -11.75 5.69 18.57
CA LEU A 189 -10.98 4.70 19.29
C LEU A 189 -10.48 5.22 20.66
N VAL A 190 -10.50 6.53 20.86
CA VAL A 190 -10.16 7.11 22.16
C VAL A 190 -11.21 6.62 23.18
N PRO A 191 -10.81 5.88 24.21
CA PRO A 191 -11.76 5.51 25.25
C PRO A 191 -12.28 6.81 25.86
N TYR A 192 -13.57 6.90 26.01
CA TYR A 192 -14.24 8.03 26.65
C TYR A 192 -13.75 8.11 28.08
N THR A 193 -12.69 8.87 28.34
CA THR A 193 -12.07 9.07 29.63
C THR A 193 -12.66 10.28 30.36
N ASP A 194 -13.74 10.85 29.86
CA ASP A 194 -14.47 11.88 30.55
C ASP A 194 -15.35 11.24 31.65
N VAL A 195 -14.70 10.54 32.56
CA VAL A 195 -15.31 10.16 33.82
C VAL A 195 -15.14 11.35 34.74
N PRO A 196 -16.21 12.06 35.10
CA PRO A 196 -16.12 13.16 36.04
C PRO A 196 -15.43 12.63 37.28
N THR A 197 -14.33 13.27 37.66
CA THR A 197 -13.60 12.99 38.91
C THR A 197 -14.59 13.03 40.06
N GLY A 198 -14.88 11.89 40.66
CA GLY A 198 -15.74 11.80 41.86
C GLY A 198 -17.02 10.99 41.73
N THR A 199 -17.33 10.43 40.56
CA THR A 199 -18.49 9.55 40.46
C THR A 199 -18.10 8.09 40.72
N THR A 200 -18.50 7.58 41.83
CA THR A 200 -18.55 6.16 42.17
C THR A 200 -19.43 5.35 41.20
N ALA A 201 -20.07 6.01 40.24
CA ALA A 201 -20.93 5.41 39.24
C ALA A 201 -20.21 4.44 38.28
N PHE A 202 -18.93 4.67 38.04
CA PHE A 202 -18.16 3.76 37.17
C PHE A 202 -17.84 2.43 37.83
N GLY A 203 -17.72 2.44 39.18
CA GLY A 203 -17.54 1.20 39.94
C GLY A 203 -18.80 0.37 40.04
N ALA A 204 -19.97 1.01 40.03
CA ALA A 204 -21.24 0.30 40.18
C ALA A 204 -21.73 -0.39 38.92
N ASN A 205 -21.39 0.13 37.73
CA ASN A 205 -21.79 -0.47 36.45
C ASN A 205 -20.73 -1.42 35.86
N ASN A 206 -19.62 -1.56 36.50
CA ASN A 206 -18.52 -2.39 36.01
C ASN A 206 -18.78 -3.90 36.15
N GLY A 207 -19.77 -4.28 36.91
CA GLY A 207 -20.21 -5.68 37.02
C GLY A 207 -20.78 -6.25 35.73
N ALA A 208 -21.29 -5.40 34.83
CA ALA A 208 -21.88 -5.83 33.56
C ALA A 208 -20.85 -5.92 32.42
N HIS A 209 -19.68 -5.31 32.55
CA HIS A 209 -18.66 -5.27 31.50
C HIS A 209 -17.27 -5.77 31.93
N GLY A 210 -17.21 -6.63 32.95
CA GLY A 210 -15.99 -7.34 33.34
C GLY A 210 -14.86 -6.45 33.85
N GLY A 211 -15.17 -5.58 34.78
CA GLY A 211 -14.27 -5.05 35.81
C GLY A 211 -12.82 -4.76 35.47
N VAL A 212 -12.56 -3.91 34.48
CA VAL A 212 -11.23 -3.33 34.36
C VAL A 212 -11.18 -2.06 35.21
N THR A 213 -10.71 -2.20 36.44
CA THR A 213 -10.31 -1.04 37.26
C THR A 213 -9.07 -0.43 36.64
N VAL A 214 -9.26 0.62 35.86
CA VAL A 214 -8.14 1.46 35.40
C VAL A 214 -7.72 2.29 36.63
N GLY A 215 -6.63 1.87 37.27
CA GLY A 215 -6.03 2.64 38.38
C GLY A 215 -5.56 4.01 37.85
N PRO A 216 -5.49 5.04 38.74
CA PRO A 216 -5.01 6.35 38.39
C PRO A 216 -3.57 6.22 37.82
N GLY A 217 -3.38 6.53 36.56
CA GLY A 217 -2.07 6.52 35.90
C GLY A 217 -1.85 5.45 34.80
N ARG A 218 -2.85 4.62 34.50
CA ARG A 218 -2.78 3.71 33.35
C ARG A 218 -3.87 4.04 32.33
N SER A 219 -3.62 5.06 31.54
CA SER A 219 -4.28 5.20 30.22
C SER A 219 -3.60 4.26 29.23
N GLY A 220 -3.61 2.97 29.53
CA GLY A 220 -3.06 1.93 28.67
C GLY A 220 -4.08 1.47 27.63
N GLY A 221 -4.76 2.41 26.98
CA GLY A 221 -5.66 2.12 25.88
C GLY A 221 -4.96 2.31 24.53
N MET A 222 -5.58 1.81 23.49
CA MET A 222 -5.16 1.97 22.10
C MET A 222 -4.90 3.45 21.71
N SER A 223 -5.52 4.41 22.43
CA SER A 223 -5.31 5.85 22.29
C SER A 223 -3.88 6.30 22.60
N ASP A 224 -3.25 5.73 23.62
CA ASP A 224 -1.86 6.07 23.99
C ASP A 224 -0.87 5.64 22.90
N ASP A 225 -1.13 4.50 22.29
CA ASP A 225 -0.32 3.98 21.19
C ASP A 225 -0.48 4.82 19.91
N ILE A 226 -1.69 5.27 19.64
CA ILE A 226 -2.00 6.18 18.52
C ILE A 226 -1.34 7.55 18.73
N ILE A 227 -1.44 8.11 19.93
CA ILE A 227 -0.82 9.41 20.25
C ILE A 227 0.70 9.32 20.17
N ARG A 228 1.30 8.24 20.64
CA ARG A 228 2.76 8.05 20.63
C ARG A 228 3.32 7.76 19.25
N ARG A 229 2.60 7.02 18.41
CA ARG A 229 3.06 6.59 17.09
C ARG A 229 2.63 7.51 15.95
N GLY A 230 1.75 8.47 16.24
CA GLY A 230 1.14 9.34 15.23
C GLY A 230 0.14 8.61 14.33
N TYR A 231 -0.50 9.37 13.45
CA TYR A 231 -1.56 8.86 12.57
C TYR A 231 -1.11 7.84 11.52
N LYS A 232 0.19 7.70 11.27
CA LYS A 232 0.73 6.75 10.29
C LYS A 232 0.59 5.27 10.69
N ALA A 233 0.32 5.01 11.97
CA ALA A 233 0.13 3.65 12.47
C ALA A 233 -1.04 3.61 13.46
N LEU A 234 -2.25 3.54 12.94
CA LEU A 234 -3.48 3.33 13.73
C LEU A 234 -3.48 2.02 14.54
N GLY A 235 -2.45 1.19 14.37
CA GLY A 235 -2.36 -0.10 15.03
C GLY A 235 -3.29 -1.14 14.41
N THR A 236 -3.79 -2.03 15.25
CA THR A 236 -4.63 -3.16 14.83
C THR A 236 -6.05 -2.97 15.36
N ILE A 237 -7.05 -3.05 14.49
CA ILE A 237 -8.47 -3.04 14.86
C ILE A 237 -9.04 -4.43 14.63
N GLY A 238 -9.34 -5.14 15.71
CA GLY A 238 -9.62 -6.57 15.62
C GLY A 238 -8.39 -7.32 15.15
N SER A 239 -8.50 -7.97 13.99
CA SER A 239 -7.40 -8.67 13.33
C SER A 239 -6.80 -7.92 12.15
N VAL A 240 -7.19 -6.67 11.92
CA VAL A 240 -6.85 -5.87 10.74
C VAL A 240 -5.79 -4.83 11.09
N ILE A 241 -4.68 -4.84 10.40
CA ILE A 241 -3.61 -3.83 10.51
C ILE A 241 -3.99 -2.64 9.64
N VAL A 242 -4.19 -1.48 10.28
CA VAL A 242 -4.60 -0.26 9.57
C VAL A 242 -3.39 0.55 9.14
N LYS A 243 -3.35 0.90 7.86
CA LYS A 243 -2.36 1.78 7.24
C LYS A 243 -3.09 2.98 6.63
N THR A 244 -2.41 4.11 6.61
CA THR A 244 -2.94 5.33 5.98
C THR A 244 -2.13 5.68 4.75
N ASP A 245 -2.83 6.06 3.69
CA ASP A 245 -2.22 6.50 2.46
C ASP A 245 -2.92 7.77 1.94
N ALA A 246 -2.15 8.82 1.74
CA ALA A 246 -2.65 10.11 1.24
C ALA A 246 -2.91 10.11 -0.27
N ASN A 247 -2.37 9.10 -0.99
CA ASN A 247 -2.54 8.98 -2.44
C ASN A 247 -3.87 8.32 -2.84
N LEU A 248 -4.68 7.90 -1.84
CA LEU A 248 -6.05 7.48 -2.10
C LEU A 248 -6.86 8.67 -2.64
N ALA A 249 -7.44 8.48 -3.82
CA ALA A 249 -8.25 9.53 -4.44
C ALA A 249 -9.51 9.78 -3.62
N VAL A 250 -9.78 11.06 -3.38
CA VAL A 250 -11.03 11.55 -2.79
C VAL A 250 -11.86 12.15 -3.92
N ASP A 251 -13.13 11.82 -3.98
CA ASP A 251 -14.03 12.30 -5.01
C ASP A 251 -14.54 13.74 -4.73
N ALA A 252 -15.39 14.27 -5.61
CA ALA A 252 -15.94 15.62 -5.48
C ALA A 252 -16.94 15.78 -4.31
N ASN A 253 -17.35 14.68 -3.69
CA ASN A 253 -18.25 14.63 -2.53
C ASN A 253 -17.49 14.37 -1.23
N ASP A 254 -16.17 14.48 -1.25
CA ASP A 254 -15.27 14.16 -0.14
C ASP A 254 -15.31 12.69 0.30
N ASP A 255 -15.68 11.78 -0.60
CA ASP A 255 -15.65 10.35 -0.34
C ASP A 255 -14.38 9.69 -0.90
N PHE A 256 -13.83 8.72 -0.18
CA PHE A 256 -12.72 7.90 -0.66
C PHE A 256 -13.11 6.42 -0.74
N THR A 257 -12.44 5.70 -1.61
CA THR A 257 -12.51 4.24 -1.66
C THR A 257 -11.15 3.64 -1.38
N GLY A 258 -11.02 3.02 -0.21
CA GLY A 258 -9.90 2.17 0.16
C GLY A 258 -10.29 0.70 0.10
N ALA A 259 -9.51 -0.17 0.76
CA ALA A 259 -9.87 -1.58 0.87
C ALA A 259 -9.37 -2.20 2.19
N VAL A 260 -10.08 -3.25 2.60
CA VAL A 260 -9.62 -4.21 3.62
C VAL A 260 -9.34 -5.53 2.91
N PHE A 261 -8.11 -6.00 2.95
CA PHE A 261 -7.68 -7.15 2.16
C PHE A 261 -6.60 -7.97 2.87
N ALA A 262 -6.50 -9.23 2.49
CA ALA A 262 -5.38 -10.06 2.90
C ALA A 262 -4.13 -9.73 2.09
N LYS A 263 -2.96 -9.81 2.69
CA LYS A 263 -1.68 -9.57 2.01
C LYS A 263 -1.54 -10.34 0.69
N GLU A 264 -2.02 -11.59 0.67
CA GLU A 264 -2.04 -12.43 -0.51
C GLU A 264 -2.99 -11.93 -1.61
N GLY A 265 -4.00 -11.13 -1.23
CA GLY A 265 -5.00 -10.60 -2.15
C GLY A 265 -4.47 -9.52 -3.09
N LEU A 266 -3.40 -8.81 -2.69
CA LEU A 266 -2.76 -7.78 -3.49
C LEU A 266 -1.37 -8.23 -3.91
N ILE A 267 -1.16 -8.30 -5.22
CA ILE A 267 0.08 -8.78 -5.82
C ILE A 267 0.81 -7.61 -6.49
N TYR A 268 2.08 -7.50 -6.21
CA TYR A 268 3.02 -6.62 -6.89
C TYR A 268 4.07 -7.47 -7.60
N VAL A 269 4.18 -7.35 -8.90
CA VAL A 269 5.21 -8.05 -9.68
C VAL A 269 6.13 -7.02 -10.29
N SER A 270 7.42 -7.08 -9.96
CA SER A 270 8.47 -6.28 -10.58
C SER A 270 9.31 -7.15 -11.51
N GLU A 271 9.64 -6.64 -12.67
CA GLU A 271 10.64 -7.22 -13.56
C GLU A 271 11.98 -6.53 -13.34
N GLU A 272 11.99 -5.20 -13.43
CA GLU A 272 13.16 -4.37 -13.22
C GLU A 272 12.88 -3.31 -12.15
N GLU A 273 13.75 -3.26 -11.15
CA GLU A 273 13.70 -2.20 -10.13
C GLU A 273 14.10 -0.85 -10.76
N PRO A 274 13.56 0.27 -10.23
CA PRO A 274 13.85 1.58 -10.78
C PRO A 274 15.33 1.86 -10.83
N ARG A 275 15.82 2.22 -12.01
CA ARG A 275 17.19 2.63 -12.24
C ARG A 275 17.25 3.99 -12.92
N LEU A 276 18.28 4.75 -12.58
CA LEU A 276 18.62 6.00 -13.24
C LEU A 276 19.53 5.71 -14.42
N ASP A 277 19.16 6.17 -15.61
CA ASP A 277 19.96 6.09 -16.83
C ASP A 277 20.12 7.50 -17.40
N PRO A 278 21.29 8.11 -17.21
CA PRO A 278 21.56 9.41 -17.76
C PRO A 278 21.94 9.27 -19.25
N ASP A 279 21.25 9.99 -20.10
CA ASP A 279 21.60 10.11 -21.52
C ASP A 279 22.13 11.52 -21.82
N SER A 280 23.31 11.57 -22.38
CA SER A 280 23.94 12.80 -22.87
C SER A 280 23.98 12.88 -24.41
N SER A 281 23.33 11.93 -25.09
CA SER A 281 23.46 11.74 -26.54
C SER A 281 22.55 12.64 -27.37
N ASP A 282 21.60 13.37 -26.76
CA ASP A 282 20.72 14.25 -27.52
C ASP A 282 21.52 15.42 -28.12
N LYS A 283 21.71 15.30 -29.44
CA LYS A 283 22.46 16.27 -30.26
C LYS A 283 21.71 17.57 -30.50
N SER A 284 20.42 17.63 -30.15
CA SER A 284 19.55 18.78 -30.41
C SER A 284 19.75 19.93 -29.42
N MET A 285 20.16 19.62 -28.18
CA MET A 285 20.36 20.61 -27.11
C MET A 285 21.82 20.66 -26.68
N ARG A 286 22.55 21.70 -27.07
CA ARG A 286 23.97 21.89 -26.72
C ARG A 286 24.21 21.85 -25.20
N GLY A 287 24.76 20.75 -24.69
CA GLY A 287 25.11 20.58 -23.28
C GLY A 287 23.92 20.35 -22.38
N ALA A 288 22.81 19.85 -22.88
CA ALA A 288 21.72 19.32 -22.09
C ALA A 288 22.07 17.92 -21.58
N VAL A 289 21.56 17.59 -20.42
CA VAL A 289 21.64 16.26 -19.81
C VAL A 289 20.24 15.77 -19.56
N GLU A 290 19.95 14.59 -20.06
CA GLU A 290 18.72 13.88 -19.79
C GLU A 290 18.94 12.89 -18.66
N LEU A 291 18.07 12.96 -17.67
CA LEU A 291 18.02 12.00 -16.57
C LEU A 291 16.74 11.18 -16.74
N ASN A 292 16.90 9.93 -17.05
CA ASN A 292 15.80 9.00 -17.24
C ASN A 292 15.79 8.02 -16.05
N VAL A 293 14.62 7.87 -15.44
CA VAL A 293 14.38 6.79 -14.46
C VAL A 293 13.34 5.89 -15.05
N TRP A 294 13.64 4.63 -15.11
CA TRP A 294 12.69 3.63 -15.53
C TRP A 294 12.80 2.34 -14.74
N GLY A 295 11.67 1.65 -14.69
CA GLY A 295 11.50 0.35 -14.10
C GLY A 295 10.27 -0.31 -14.70
N SER A 296 10.05 -1.56 -14.36
CA SER A 296 8.94 -2.34 -14.90
C SER A 296 8.22 -3.05 -13.77
N TYR A 297 6.92 -2.79 -13.65
CA TYR A 297 6.07 -3.43 -12.63
C TYR A 297 4.62 -3.56 -13.08
N VAL A 298 3.87 -4.36 -12.33
CA VAL A 298 2.41 -4.45 -12.43
C VAL A 298 1.80 -4.71 -11.05
N TRP A 299 0.67 -4.07 -10.81
CA TRP A 299 -0.21 -4.37 -9.71
C TRP A 299 -1.34 -5.28 -10.17
N GLY A 300 -1.79 -6.18 -9.29
CA GLY A 300 -2.91 -7.02 -9.57
C GLY A 300 -3.56 -7.61 -8.33
N ASN A 301 -4.77 -8.11 -8.48
CA ASN A 301 -5.51 -8.75 -7.40
C ASN A 301 -5.52 -10.26 -7.61
N TYR A 302 -5.25 -10.98 -6.53
CA TYR A 302 -5.41 -12.42 -6.47
C TYR A 302 -6.66 -12.74 -5.67
N ARG A 303 -7.56 -13.55 -6.24
CA ARG A 303 -8.86 -13.88 -5.63
C ARG A 303 -9.62 -12.63 -5.14
N ALA A 304 -9.79 -11.65 -6.02
CA ALA A 304 -10.32 -10.33 -5.71
C ALA A 304 -11.65 -10.34 -4.94
N SER A 305 -12.51 -11.34 -5.16
CA SER A 305 -13.80 -11.50 -4.46
C SER A 305 -13.66 -12.10 -3.06
N ALA A 306 -12.65 -12.94 -2.84
CA ALA A 306 -12.45 -13.64 -1.57
C ALA A 306 -11.57 -12.86 -0.60
N TYR A 307 -10.49 -12.27 -1.11
CA TYR A 307 -9.41 -11.72 -0.30
C TYR A 307 -9.39 -10.20 -0.20
N GLY A 308 -10.37 -9.49 -0.75
CA GLY A 308 -10.45 -8.04 -0.63
C GLY A 308 -11.89 -7.53 -0.65
N ASN A 309 -12.16 -6.57 0.25
CA ASN A 309 -13.41 -5.84 0.36
C ASN A 309 -13.14 -4.36 0.18
N PRO A 310 -13.69 -3.70 -0.84
CA PRO A 310 -13.63 -2.26 -0.94
C PRO A 310 -14.35 -1.62 0.25
N VAL A 311 -13.83 -0.48 0.71
CA VAL A 311 -14.43 0.30 1.78
C VAL A 311 -14.58 1.75 1.30
N THR A 312 -15.81 2.26 1.32
CA THR A 312 -16.12 3.63 0.89
C THR A 312 -16.65 4.42 2.06
N PHE A 313 -16.02 5.55 2.37
CA PHE A 313 -16.36 6.40 3.50
C PHE A 313 -16.07 7.86 3.22
N ASP A 314 -16.72 8.71 4.01
CA ASP A 314 -16.48 10.15 4.04
C ASP A 314 -15.06 10.47 4.52
N ALA A 315 -14.40 11.36 3.79
CA ALA A 315 -13.09 11.92 4.09
C ALA A 315 -13.12 13.44 4.14
N SER A 316 -14.26 14.02 4.50
CA SER A 316 -14.41 15.47 4.62
C SER A 316 -13.40 16.06 5.61
N LEU A 317 -12.91 17.26 5.29
CA LEU A 317 -12.02 17.99 6.19
C LEU A 317 -12.75 18.32 7.48
N PRO A 318 -12.14 18.09 8.65
CA PRO A 318 -12.74 18.50 9.90
C PRO A 318 -12.91 20.02 9.89
N THR A 319 -14.17 20.47 9.93
CA THR A 319 -14.51 21.87 10.13
C THR A 319 -14.59 22.12 11.64
N SER A 320 -13.84 23.15 12.09
CA SER A 320 -13.82 23.58 13.51
C SER A 320 -15.18 24.04 13.99
#